data_ed74be60009f0d358cbf92996d73f582
#
_entry.id   ed74be60009f0d358cbf92996d73f582
#
_cell.length_a   1.000
_cell.length_b   1.000
_cell.length_c   1.000
_cell.angle_alpha   90.00
_cell.angle_beta   90.00
_cell.angle_gamma   90.00
#
_symmetry.space_group_name_H-M   'P 1'
#
loop_
_entity.id
_entity.type
_entity.pdbx_description
1 polymer ?
#
loop_
_entity_poly.entity_id
_entity_poly.type
_entity_poly.pdbx_seq_one_letter_code
_entity_poly.pdbx_strand_id
1 'polypeptide(L)'
;MTKFIKFTLTIFTALFLTIIYGLAAKPIHADLSNKYIHSTTPTLFFHGYGSGAHAEEYMVNGFVKAGVSKTVITADVADDGTVTLKGDIPHNAVNPLVMVNFNDNHSTNYELQGQWVKNVLEELQAKYHFKKVNIEAHSMGNMAVMYFLLANAGNHNLPQIQKQVAMAGTFDGAIGWNEPANLTVNKKTGKPSAMNDSYQKLLPLRHRYPRQIKLLNIYGDLKDGNDSQVSNASCLSLKYLINNRARSYREVKITGPNAKHELLHHNPQVNKILISFFWGK
;
A
#
# COMPACT_ATOMS: atom_id res chain seq x y z
N MET A 1 41.74 -70.03 -31.31
CA MET A 1 40.74 -70.31 -30.29
C MET A 1 40.57 -69.06 -29.42
N THR A 2 39.62 -68.23 -29.75
CA THR A 2 39.37 -66.93 -29.09
C THR A 2 38.04 -66.99 -28.41
N LYS A 3 38.07 -66.94 -27.08
CA LYS A 3 36.87 -66.92 -26.22
C LYS A 3 36.24 -65.53 -26.26
N PHE A 4 35.05 -65.42 -26.80
CA PHE A 4 34.17 -64.24 -26.68
C PHE A 4 33.58 -64.18 -25.27
N ILE A 5 33.99 -63.19 -24.52
CA ILE A 5 33.35 -62.88 -23.24
C ILE A 5 32.16 -61.96 -23.58
N LYS A 6 30.94 -62.48 -23.40
CA LYS A 6 29.72 -61.66 -23.48
C LYS A 6 29.62 -60.83 -22.22
N PHE A 7 29.80 -59.52 -22.33
CA PHE A 7 29.52 -58.55 -21.31
C PHE A 7 27.99 -58.26 -21.37
N THR A 8 27.22 -58.80 -20.45
CA THR A 8 25.83 -58.42 -20.25
C THR A 8 25.80 -57.12 -19.46
N LEU A 9 25.52 -56.03 -20.16
CA LEU A 9 25.31 -54.70 -19.56
C LEU A 9 23.90 -54.70 -18.95
N THR A 10 23.81 -54.90 -17.64
CA THR A 10 22.57 -54.76 -16.90
C THR A 10 22.34 -53.28 -16.64
N ILE A 11 21.48 -52.66 -17.45
CA ILE A 11 21.03 -51.29 -17.26
C ILE A 11 20.12 -51.27 -16.06
N PHE A 12 20.62 -50.84 -14.90
CA PHE A 12 19.80 -50.44 -13.78
C PHE A 12 19.15 -49.11 -14.11
N THR A 13 17.96 -49.12 -14.65
CA THR A 13 17.07 -47.95 -14.65
C THR A 13 16.66 -47.68 -13.24
N ALA A 14 17.44 -46.86 -12.53
CA ALA A 14 16.98 -46.23 -11.30
C ALA A 14 15.90 -45.22 -11.66
N LEU A 15 14.66 -45.63 -11.45
CA LEU A 15 13.50 -44.76 -11.52
C LEU A 15 13.63 -43.78 -10.34
N PHE A 16 14.27 -42.64 -10.56
CA PHE A 16 14.19 -41.53 -9.65
C PHE A 16 12.76 -40.98 -9.73
N LEU A 17 11.87 -41.53 -8.91
CA LEU A 17 10.65 -40.85 -8.53
C LEU A 17 11.06 -39.62 -7.71
N THR A 18 11.30 -38.50 -8.40
CA THR A 18 11.29 -37.19 -7.77
C THR A 18 9.85 -36.97 -7.33
N ILE A 19 9.55 -37.33 -6.08
CA ILE A 19 8.41 -36.81 -5.35
C ILE A 19 8.69 -35.31 -5.20
N ILE A 20 8.20 -34.54 -6.15
CA ILE A 20 8.03 -33.09 -5.97
C ILE A 20 6.94 -32.98 -4.91
N TYR A 21 7.35 -32.99 -3.63
CA TYR A 21 6.54 -32.39 -2.60
C TYR A 21 6.47 -30.92 -2.95
N GLY A 22 5.46 -30.56 -3.74
CA GLY A 22 4.97 -29.21 -3.75
C GLY A 22 4.63 -28.90 -2.31
N LEU A 23 5.53 -28.19 -1.64
CA LEU A 23 5.21 -27.46 -0.43
C LEU A 23 4.21 -26.37 -0.87
N ALA A 24 2.96 -26.80 -1.09
CA ALA A 24 1.84 -25.89 -1.04
C ALA A 24 1.97 -25.25 0.35
N ALA A 25 2.39 -23.98 0.37
CA ALA A 25 2.41 -23.22 1.60
C ALA A 25 1.04 -23.41 2.23
N LYS A 26 0.98 -24.14 3.36
CA LYS A 26 -0.27 -24.32 4.08
C LYS A 26 -0.83 -22.92 4.29
N PRO A 27 -2.09 -22.67 3.93
CA PRO A 27 -2.69 -21.38 4.21
C PRO A 27 -2.48 -21.13 5.71
N ILE A 28 -1.92 -19.97 6.03
CA ILE A 28 -1.67 -19.57 7.42
C ILE A 28 -3.04 -19.34 8.04
N HIS A 29 -3.64 -20.39 8.60
CA HIS A 29 -4.87 -20.31 9.38
C HIS A 29 -4.52 -19.79 10.78
N ALA A 30 -4.11 -18.54 10.86
CA ALA A 30 -4.03 -17.87 12.15
C ALA A 30 -5.45 -17.58 12.62
N ASP A 31 -5.78 -17.93 13.86
CA ASP A 31 -7.05 -17.54 14.44
C ASP A 31 -7.10 -16.03 14.63
N LEU A 32 -8.31 -15.44 14.47
CA LEU A 32 -8.49 -14.01 14.70
C LEU A 32 -8.16 -13.68 16.16
N SER A 33 -7.32 -12.66 16.34
CA SER A 33 -6.86 -12.27 17.65
C SER A 33 -7.81 -11.26 18.31
N ASN A 34 -8.30 -11.58 19.50
CA ASN A 34 -9.11 -10.66 20.31
C ASN A 34 -8.35 -9.41 20.80
N LYS A 35 -7.05 -9.30 20.52
CA LYS A 35 -6.26 -8.10 20.82
C LYS A 35 -6.62 -6.92 19.93
N TYR A 36 -7.26 -7.16 18.79
CA TYR A 36 -7.54 -6.16 17.77
C TYR A 36 -9.03 -5.82 17.69
N ILE A 37 -9.31 -4.64 17.17
CA ILE A 37 -10.69 -4.25 16.81
C ILE A 37 -11.13 -5.13 15.64
N HIS A 38 -12.30 -5.74 15.77
CA HIS A 38 -12.95 -6.46 14.68
C HIS A 38 -13.93 -5.52 13.98
N SER A 39 -13.79 -5.37 12.68
CA SER A 39 -14.64 -4.52 11.84
C SER A 39 -14.83 -5.16 10.47
N THR A 40 -15.96 -4.88 9.83
CA THR A 40 -16.17 -5.24 8.42
C THR A 40 -15.59 -4.20 7.46
N THR A 41 -14.98 -3.12 7.97
CA THR A 41 -14.36 -2.07 7.14
C THR A 41 -13.09 -2.62 6.48
N PRO A 42 -13.01 -2.69 5.14
CA PRO A 42 -11.81 -3.16 4.46
C PRO A 42 -10.67 -2.14 4.55
N THR A 43 -9.44 -2.64 4.48
CA THR A 43 -8.23 -1.82 4.35
C THR A 43 -7.62 -2.09 2.98
N LEU A 44 -7.47 -1.04 2.18
CA LEU A 44 -6.91 -1.07 0.82
C LEU A 44 -5.46 -0.65 0.86
N PHE A 45 -4.63 -1.29 0.02
CA PHE A 45 -3.18 -1.06 -0.07
C PHE A 45 -2.82 -0.69 -1.50
N PHE A 46 -2.16 0.46 -1.69
CA PHE A 46 -1.80 1.02 -2.98
C PHE A 46 -0.28 1.12 -3.12
N HIS A 47 0.26 0.40 -4.09
CA HIS A 47 1.70 0.36 -4.39
C HIS A 47 2.23 1.64 -5.05
N GLY A 48 3.56 1.76 -5.11
CA GLY A 48 4.28 2.85 -5.77
C GLY A 48 4.54 2.61 -7.27
N TYR A 49 5.25 3.55 -7.89
CA TYR A 49 5.64 3.53 -9.30
C TYR A 49 6.46 2.29 -9.67
N GLY A 50 6.17 1.68 -10.81
CA GLY A 50 6.89 0.52 -11.33
C GLY A 50 6.72 -0.76 -10.51
N SER A 51 5.78 -0.77 -9.55
CA SER A 51 5.53 -1.89 -8.64
C SER A 51 4.17 -2.54 -8.92
N GLY A 52 3.64 -3.30 -8.00
CA GLY A 52 2.33 -3.96 -8.09
C GLY A 52 1.87 -4.45 -6.73
N ALA A 53 0.73 -5.12 -6.69
CA ALA A 53 0.14 -5.64 -5.45
C ALA A 53 1.10 -6.51 -4.62
N HIS A 54 2.06 -7.18 -5.27
CA HIS A 54 3.07 -8.02 -4.60
C HIS A 54 3.96 -7.23 -3.61
N ALA A 55 4.12 -5.93 -3.80
CA ALA A 55 4.90 -5.09 -2.88
C ALA A 55 4.30 -5.07 -1.46
N GLU A 56 2.98 -5.22 -1.38
CA GLU A 56 2.24 -5.15 -0.12
C GLU A 56 2.14 -6.50 0.61
N GLU A 57 2.55 -7.60 -0.06
CA GLU A 57 2.40 -8.97 0.48
C GLU A 57 3.09 -9.17 1.82
N TYR A 58 4.27 -8.58 2.03
CA TYR A 58 4.97 -8.70 3.31
C TYR A 58 4.13 -8.13 4.46
N MET A 59 3.56 -6.94 4.28
CA MET A 59 2.72 -6.29 5.29
C MET A 59 1.43 -7.09 5.49
N VAL A 60 0.73 -7.41 4.42
CA VAL A 60 -0.54 -8.15 4.44
C VAL A 60 -0.38 -9.51 5.09
N ASN A 61 0.67 -10.29 4.73
CA ASN A 61 0.99 -11.56 5.36
C ASN A 61 1.32 -11.40 6.85
N GLY A 62 2.00 -10.31 7.22
CA GLY A 62 2.26 -9.97 8.60
C GLY A 62 0.98 -9.71 9.41
N PHE A 63 -0.02 -9.08 8.81
CA PHE A 63 -1.33 -8.83 9.44
C PHE A 63 -2.13 -10.13 9.60
N VAL A 64 -2.13 -11.00 8.59
CA VAL A 64 -2.75 -12.33 8.67
C VAL A 64 -2.08 -13.16 9.76
N LYS A 65 -0.73 -13.21 9.78
CA LYS A 65 0.04 -13.93 10.81
C LYS A 65 -0.22 -13.40 12.22
N ALA A 66 -0.47 -12.10 12.36
CA ALA A 66 -0.81 -11.49 13.64
C ALA A 66 -2.26 -11.78 14.09
N GLY A 67 -3.09 -12.37 13.23
CA GLY A 67 -4.50 -12.64 13.50
C GLY A 67 -5.41 -11.42 13.36
N VAL A 68 -4.99 -10.41 12.58
CA VAL A 68 -5.81 -9.22 12.27
C VAL A 68 -6.94 -9.57 11.32
N SER A 69 -6.64 -10.36 10.30
CA SER A 69 -7.57 -10.76 9.23
C SER A 69 -7.31 -12.18 8.77
N LYS A 70 -8.32 -12.81 8.19
CA LYS A 70 -8.22 -14.08 7.44
C LYS A 70 -8.56 -13.91 5.96
N THR A 71 -8.97 -12.72 5.55
CA THR A 71 -9.50 -12.44 4.22
C THR A 71 -8.59 -11.46 3.50
N VAL A 72 -8.03 -11.91 2.40
CA VAL A 72 -7.19 -11.11 1.50
C VAL A 72 -7.67 -11.32 0.08
N ILE A 73 -7.89 -10.23 -0.64
CA ILE A 73 -8.20 -10.26 -2.08
C ILE A 73 -7.28 -9.27 -2.81
N THR A 74 -7.25 -9.37 -4.14
CA THR A 74 -6.60 -8.39 -5.00
C THR A 74 -7.64 -7.72 -5.89
N ALA A 75 -7.51 -6.40 -6.06
CA ALA A 75 -8.25 -5.62 -7.05
C ALA A 75 -7.28 -5.21 -8.16
N ASP A 76 -7.38 -5.87 -9.31
CA ASP A 76 -6.60 -5.51 -10.50
C ASP A 76 -7.35 -4.41 -11.28
N VAL A 77 -6.64 -3.35 -11.60
CA VAL A 77 -7.13 -2.23 -12.38
C VAL A 77 -6.42 -2.24 -13.72
N ALA A 78 -7.17 -2.49 -14.78
CA ALA A 78 -6.69 -2.42 -16.15
C ALA A 78 -6.41 -0.96 -16.57
N ASP A 79 -5.69 -0.78 -17.67
CA ASP A 79 -5.28 0.54 -18.17
C ASP A 79 -6.49 1.46 -18.49
N ASP A 80 -7.61 0.86 -18.89
CA ASP A 80 -8.89 1.56 -19.13
C ASP A 80 -9.67 1.86 -17.83
N GLY A 81 -9.15 1.44 -16.67
CA GLY A 81 -9.77 1.62 -15.37
C GLY A 81 -10.78 0.54 -14.98
N THR A 82 -10.96 -0.51 -15.79
CA THR A 82 -11.80 -1.66 -15.43
C THR A 82 -11.19 -2.39 -14.24
N VAL A 83 -12.01 -2.71 -13.22
CA VAL A 83 -11.57 -3.38 -11.99
C VAL A 83 -12.01 -4.84 -11.99
N THR A 84 -11.06 -5.72 -11.76
CA THR A 84 -11.31 -7.16 -11.57
C THR A 84 -10.91 -7.59 -10.17
N LEU A 85 -11.87 -8.08 -9.37
CA LEU A 85 -11.61 -8.60 -8.03
C LEU A 85 -11.20 -10.07 -8.09
N LYS A 86 -10.00 -10.41 -7.62
CA LYS A 86 -9.47 -11.77 -7.49
C LYS A 86 -9.58 -12.22 -6.04
N GLY A 87 -10.37 -13.25 -5.80
CA GLY A 87 -10.78 -13.72 -4.49
C GLY A 87 -12.17 -13.23 -4.11
N ASP A 88 -12.58 -13.50 -2.88
CA ASP A 88 -13.88 -13.11 -2.37
C ASP A 88 -13.79 -12.64 -0.90
N ILE A 89 -14.69 -11.74 -0.52
CA ILE A 89 -14.83 -11.26 0.86
C ILE A 89 -16.13 -11.85 1.41
N PRO A 90 -16.04 -12.89 2.28
CA PRO A 90 -17.22 -13.46 2.92
C PRO A 90 -18.05 -12.42 3.67
N HIS A 91 -19.35 -12.62 3.72
CA HIS A 91 -20.22 -11.79 4.57
C HIS A 91 -19.71 -11.83 6.02
N ASN A 92 -19.61 -10.67 6.67
CA ASN A 92 -19.04 -10.49 8.01
C ASN A 92 -17.54 -10.83 8.14
N ALA A 93 -16.77 -10.85 7.04
CA ALA A 93 -15.32 -10.95 7.12
C ALA A 93 -14.74 -9.87 8.05
N VAL A 94 -13.84 -10.29 8.94
CA VAL A 94 -13.21 -9.39 9.91
C VAL A 94 -11.97 -8.75 9.28
N ASN A 95 -11.95 -7.42 9.27
CA ASN A 95 -10.83 -6.60 8.79
C ASN A 95 -10.34 -7.04 7.39
N PRO A 96 -11.20 -7.13 6.35
CA PRO A 96 -10.75 -7.60 5.04
C PRO A 96 -9.62 -6.73 4.48
N LEU A 97 -8.65 -7.36 3.82
CA LEU A 97 -7.49 -6.72 3.23
C LEU A 97 -7.60 -6.80 1.70
N VAL A 98 -7.41 -5.67 1.02
CA VAL A 98 -7.52 -5.56 -0.43
C VAL A 98 -6.23 -4.96 -0.98
N MET A 99 -5.42 -5.78 -1.64
CA MET A 99 -4.24 -5.28 -2.37
C MET A 99 -4.69 -4.77 -3.73
N VAL A 100 -4.39 -3.51 -4.04
CA VAL A 100 -4.73 -2.90 -5.33
C VAL A 100 -3.55 -3.00 -6.27
N ASN A 101 -3.79 -3.44 -7.49
CA ASN A 101 -2.79 -3.55 -8.54
C ASN A 101 -3.18 -2.67 -9.72
N PHE A 102 -2.37 -1.67 -10.05
CA PHE A 102 -2.51 -0.89 -11.27
C PHE A 102 -1.67 -1.53 -12.38
N ASN A 103 -2.29 -1.98 -13.47
CA ASN A 103 -1.58 -2.65 -14.56
C ASN A 103 -0.63 -1.68 -15.27
N ASP A 104 -1.08 -0.46 -15.59
CA ASP A 104 -0.17 0.63 -15.98
C ASP A 104 0.49 1.25 -14.73
N ASN A 105 1.41 0.48 -14.16
CA ASN A 105 2.15 0.87 -12.95
C ASN A 105 3.23 1.93 -13.19
N HIS A 106 3.46 2.34 -14.43
CA HIS A 106 4.37 3.42 -14.83
C HIS A 106 3.63 4.72 -15.18
N SER A 107 2.31 4.74 -15.08
CA SER A 107 1.54 5.96 -15.31
C SER A 107 1.96 7.07 -14.34
N THR A 108 2.13 8.27 -14.87
CA THR A 108 2.37 9.51 -14.08
C THR A 108 1.20 10.46 -14.18
N ASN A 109 0.09 10.01 -14.77
CA ASN A 109 -1.17 10.74 -14.82
C ASN A 109 -1.94 10.52 -13.50
N TYR A 110 -1.72 11.40 -12.53
CA TYR A 110 -2.32 11.29 -11.21
C TYR A 110 -3.84 11.50 -11.22
N GLU A 111 -4.38 12.28 -12.15
CA GLU A 111 -5.83 12.41 -12.35
C GLU A 111 -6.44 11.07 -12.74
N LEU A 112 -5.82 10.35 -13.67
CA LEU A 112 -6.23 9.02 -14.10
C LEU A 112 -6.11 8.01 -12.96
N GLN A 113 -4.98 8.01 -12.23
CA GLN A 113 -4.81 7.14 -11.07
C GLN A 113 -5.85 7.43 -9.97
N GLY A 114 -6.20 8.69 -9.75
CA GLY A 114 -7.29 9.08 -8.85
C GLY A 114 -8.65 8.52 -9.29
N GLN A 115 -8.90 8.45 -10.60
CA GLN A 115 -10.08 7.78 -11.14
C GLN A 115 -10.03 6.27 -10.92
N TRP A 116 -8.85 5.62 -11.04
CA TRP A 116 -8.69 4.19 -10.75
C TRP A 116 -8.98 3.88 -9.27
N VAL A 117 -8.52 4.72 -8.34
CA VAL A 117 -8.91 4.60 -6.92
C VAL A 117 -10.42 4.65 -6.76
N LYS A 118 -11.10 5.59 -7.44
CA LYS A 118 -12.56 5.70 -7.42
C LYS A 118 -13.22 4.42 -7.94
N ASN A 119 -12.76 3.89 -9.08
CA ASN A 119 -13.32 2.68 -9.69
C ASN A 119 -13.20 1.47 -8.74
N VAL A 120 -12.06 1.31 -8.05
CA VAL A 120 -11.89 0.27 -7.02
C VAL A 120 -12.91 0.42 -5.89
N LEU A 121 -13.14 1.65 -5.42
CA LEU A 121 -14.12 1.90 -4.35
C LEU A 121 -15.55 1.63 -4.81
N GLU A 122 -15.89 2.00 -6.05
CA GLU A 122 -17.21 1.73 -6.65
C GLU A 122 -17.44 0.22 -6.83
N GLU A 123 -16.45 -0.54 -7.31
CA GLU A 123 -16.57 -1.99 -7.49
C GLU A 123 -16.73 -2.71 -6.14
N LEU A 124 -15.93 -2.35 -5.12
CA LEU A 124 -16.07 -2.90 -3.79
C LEU A 124 -17.42 -2.55 -3.14
N GLN A 125 -17.93 -1.34 -3.40
CA GLN A 125 -19.25 -0.93 -2.94
C GLN A 125 -20.37 -1.69 -3.65
N ALA A 126 -20.29 -1.83 -4.96
CA ALA A 126 -21.29 -2.53 -5.76
C ALA A 126 -21.41 -4.00 -5.33
N LYS A 127 -20.25 -4.69 -5.13
CA LYS A 127 -20.23 -6.10 -4.82
C LYS A 127 -20.47 -6.41 -3.34
N TYR A 128 -19.89 -5.61 -2.43
CA TYR A 128 -19.89 -5.92 -0.98
C TYR A 128 -20.62 -4.89 -0.11
N HIS A 129 -21.16 -3.82 -0.70
CA HIS A 129 -21.93 -2.77 -0.03
C HIS A 129 -21.16 -2.01 1.05
N PHE A 130 -19.83 -1.93 0.95
CA PHE A 130 -19.02 -1.16 1.87
C PHE A 130 -19.35 0.33 1.82
N LYS A 131 -19.53 0.93 3.00
CA LYS A 131 -19.75 2.38 3.17
C LYS A 131 -18.53 3.09 3.73
N LYS A 132 -17.57 2.33 4.22
CA LYS A 132 -16.34 2.83 4.86
C LYS A 132 -15.16 1.99 4.42
N VAL A 133 -14.01 2.63 4.28
CA VAL A 133 -12.74 1.97 3.98
C VAL A 133 -11.61 2.59 4.81
N ASN A 134 -10.54 1.85 4.99
CA ASN A 134 -9.23 2.39 5.37
C ASN A 134 -8.31 2.29 4.17
N ILE A 135 -7.31 3.15 4.11
CA ILE A 135 -6.32 3.17 3.02
C ILE A 135 -4.92 3.24 3.61
N GLU A 136 -4.04 2.43 3.06
CA GLU A 136 -2.60 2.57 3.12
C GLU A 136 -2.10 2.81 1.69
N ALA A 137 -1.13 3.70 1.53
CA ALA A 137 -0.49 3.93 0.24
C ALA A 137 1.00 4.17 0.40
N HIS A 138 1.80 3.51 -0.46
CA HIS A 138 3.24 3.66 -0.51
C HIS A 138 3.67 4.54 -1.69
N SER A 139 4.66 5.41 -1.45
CA SER A 139 5.32 6.18 -2.52
C SER A 139 4.33 6.96 -3.39
N MET A 140 4.38 6.78 -4.70
CA MET A 140 3.48 7.43 -5.67
C MET A 140 2.01 6.98 -5.53
N GLY A 141 1.73 5.82 -4.94
CA GLY A 141 0.35 5.42 -4.60
C GLY A 141 -0.37 6.46 -3.72
N ASN A 142 0.39 7.22 -2.93
CA ASN A 142 -0.16 8.36 -2.18
C ASN A 142 -0.72 9.45 -3.10
N MET A 143 -0.09 9.70 -4.25
CA MET A 143 -0.59 10.69 -5.20
C MET A 143 -1.93 10.26 -5.80
N ALA A 144 -2.08 8.97 -6.15
CA ALA A 144 -3.36 8.42 -6.60
C ALA A 144 -4.47 8.67 -5.57
N VAL A 145 -4.22 8.40 -4.29
CA VAL A 145 -5.17 8.64 -3.20
C VAL A 145 -5.47 10.13 -3.01
N MET A 146 -4.46 11.01 -3.08
CA MET A 146 -4.67 12.45 -2.91
C MET A 146 -5.44 13.07 -4.08
N TYR A 147 -5.19 12.62 -5.31
CA TYR A 147 -5.96 13.06 -6.48
C TYR A 147 -7.39 12.51 -6.48
N PHE A 148 -7.59 11.28 -6.00
CA PHE A 148 -8.94 10.80 -5.71
C PHE A 148 -9.67 11.70 -4.72
N LEU A 149 -9.03 12.05 -3.60
CA LEU A 149 -9.61 12.95 -2.59
C LEU A 149 -9.85 14.35 -3.15
N LEU A 150 -8.96 14.87 -3.99
CA LEU A 150 -9.14 16.17 -4.65
C LEU A 150 -10.44 16.23 -5.45
N ALA A 151 -10.72 15.18 -6.21
CA ALA A 151 -11.90 15.10 -7.07
C ALA A 151 -13.17 14.73 -6.31
N ASN A 152 -13.07 13.91 -5.23
CA ASN A 152 -14.22 13.23 -4.63
C ASN A 152 -14.45 13.51 -3.13
N ALA A 153 -13.70 14.41 -2.49
CA ALA A 153 -13.79 14.64 -1.04
C ALA A 153 -15.20 14.99 -0.52
N GLY A 154 -16.07 15.55 -1.36
CA GLY A 154 -17.46 15.86 -1.03
C GLY A 154 -18.48 14.81 -1.53
N ASN A 155 -18.04 13.73 -2.15
CA ASN A 155 -18.94 12.71 -2.68
C ASN A 155 -19.28 11.67 -1.61
N HIS A 156 -20.44 11.84 -0.96
CA HIS A 156 -20.92 10.93 0.08
C HIS A 156 -21.52 9.63 -0.45
N ASN A 157 -21.68 9.48 -1.78
CA ASN A 157 -22.14 8.24 -2.38
C ASN A 157 -21.04 7.18 -2.47
N LEU A 158 -19.77 7.57 -2.36
CA LEU A 158 -18.63 6.65 -2.32
C LEU A 158 -18.33 6.17 -0.91
N PRO A 159 -17.69 5.01 -0.75
CA PRO A 159 -17.18 4.58 0.55
C PRO A 159 -16.26 5.63 1.18
N GLN A 160 -16.53 6.00 2.43
CA GLN A 160 -15.83 7.06 3.12
C GLN A 160 -14.55 6.56 3.78
N ILE A 161 -13.41 7.18 3.50
CA ILE A 161 -12.14 6.87 4.15
C ILE A 161 -12.21 7.26 5.63
N GLN A 162 -11.89 6.32 6.51
CA GLN A 162 -11.86 6.52 7.97
C GLN A 162 -10.45 6.71 8.51
N LYS A 163 -9.52 5.89 8.04
CA LYS A 163 -8.10 5.94 8.39
C LYS A 163 -7.28 5.93 7.11
N GLN A 164 -6.27 6.78 7.07
CA GLN A 164 -5.31 6.84 5.96
C GLN A 164 -3.90 6.73 6.52
N VAL A 165 -3.10 5.86 5.94
CA VAL A 165 -1.65 5.84 6.13
C VAL A 165 -1.01 6.30 4.83
N ALA A 166 -0.17 7.30 4.94
CA ALA A 166 0.71 7.74 3.88
C ALA A 166 2.13 7.26 4.23
N MET A 167 2.68 6.34 3.45
CA MET A 167 4.03 5.82 3.66
C MET A 167 4.95 6.29 2.53
N ALA A 168 6.05 6.96 2.87
CA ALA A 168 7.03 7.49 1.92
C ALA A 168 6.40 8.29 0.76
N GLY A 169 5.39 9.13 1.06
CA GLY A 169 4.59 9.80 0.03
C GLY A 169 5.37 10.86 -0.76
N THR A 170 5.28 10.79 -2.09
CA THR A 170 5.95 11.70 -3.03
C THR A 170 5.12 12.98 -3.27
N PHE A 171 4.64 13.62 -2.19
CA PHE A 171 3.66 14.71 -2.33
C PHE A 171 4.20 15.88 -3.15
N ASP A 172 5.43 16.30 -2.89
CA ASP A 172 6.09 17.37 -3.63
C ASP A 172 7.26 16.84 -4.48
N GLY A 173 7.08 15.61 -4.99
CA GLY A 173 8.01 14.95 -5.90
C GLY A 173 8.94 13.93 -5.25
N ALA A 174 9.76 13.34 -6.10
CA ALA A 174 10.82 12.38 -5.76
C ALA A 174 12.18 12.91 -6.20
N ILE A 175 13.23 12.56 -5.45
CA ILE A 175 14.61 13.01 -5.65
C ILE A 175 15.08 12.63 -7.06
N GLY A 176 15.66 13.58 -7.76
CA GLY A 176 16.21 13.37 -9.10
C GLY A 176 15.15 13.25 -10.21
N TRP A 177 13.88 13.41 -9.87
CA TRP A 177 12.80 13.36 -10.85
C TRP A 177 12.06 14.69 -10.95
N ASN A 178 11.16 14.99 -10.03
CA ASN A 178 10.29 16.17 -10.08
C ASN A 178 10.20 16.90 -8.72
N GLU A 179 11.04 16.54 -7.76
CA GLU A 179 11.16 17.27 -6.51
C GLU A 179 11.88 18.61 -6.75
N PRO A 180 11.36 19.74 -6.23
CA PRO A 180 12.05 21.02 -6.31
C PRO A 180 13.44 20.97 -5.66
N ALA A 181 14.42 21.60 -6.30
CA ALA A 181 15.79 21.64 -5.77
C ALA A 181 15.85 22.27 -4.37
N ASN A 182 16.62 21.62 -3.47
CA ASN A 182 16.80 22.08 -2.09
C ASN A 182 15.47 22.24 -1.31
N LEU A 183 14.53 21.36 -1.57
CA LEU A 183 13.22 21.38 -0.93
C LEU A 183 13.35 21.30 0.60
N THR A 184 12.69 22.23 1.27
CA THR A 184 12.54 22.26 2.73
C THR A 184 11.09 22.48 3.11
N VAL A 185 10.73 22.22 4.37
CA VAL A 185 9.39 22.51 4.89
C VAL A 185 9.45 23.35 6.15
N ASN A 186 8.49 24.21 6.31
CA ASN A 186 8.26 24.89 7.58
C ASN A 186 7.80 23.87 8.62
N LYS A 187 8.56 23.67 9.69
CA LYS A 187 8.29 22.65 10.72
C LYS A 187 6.91 22.77 11.39
N LYS A 188 6.39 23.99 11.52
CA LYS A 188 5.09 24.23 12.17
C LYS A 188 3.92 23.90 11.25
N THR A 189 4.00 24.35 9.99
CA THR A 189 2.86 24.28 9.04
C THR A 189 2.97 23.17 8.01
N GLY A 190 4.16 22.61 7.82
CA GLY A 190 4.46 21.68 6.71
C GLY A 190 4.54 22.37 5.34
N LYS A 191 4.45 23.74 5.26
CA LYS A 191 4.51 24.44 3.99
C LYS A 191 5.88 24.25 3.34
N PRO A 192 5.93 23.70 2.12
CA PRO A 192 7.19 23.53 1.39
C PRO A 192 7.74 24.88 0.90
N SER A 193 9.06 24.96 0.74
CA SER A 193 9.76 26.15 0.24
C SER A 193 9.50 26.43 -1.24
N ALA A 194 9.23 25.39 -2.02
CA ALA A 194 8.81 25.40 -3.40
C ALA A 194 7.72 24.35 -3.60
N MET A 195 7.02 24.37 -4.72
CA MET A 195 5.93 23.45 -5.01
C MET A 195 5.98 23.06 -6.49
N ASN A 196 6.10 21.79 -6.79
CA ASN A 196 5.94 21.32 -8.16
C ASN A 196 4.47 21.44 -8.62
N ASP A 197 4.23 21.28 -9.92
CA ASP A 197 2.89 21.47 -10.51
C ASP A 197 1.85 20.51 -9.93
N SER A 198 2.24 19.25 -9.68
CA SER A 198 1.35 18.25 -9.12
C SER A 198 0.93 18.59 -7.68
N TYR A 199 1.87 19.10 -6.89
CA TYR A 199 1.57 19.58 -5.53
C TYR A 199 0.66 20.80 -5.54
N GLN A 200 0.91 21.75 -6.44
CA GLN A 200 0.08 22.95 -6.58
C GLN A 200 -1.39 22.59 -6.89
N LYS A 201 -1.62 21.60 -7.76
CA LYS A 201 -2.96 21.09 -8.05
C LYS A 201 -3.66 20.53 -6.80
N LEU A 202 -2.93 19.99 -5.82
CA LEU A 202 -3.50 19.46 -4.58
C LEU A 202 -3.87 20.54 -3.54
N LEU A 203 -3.47 21.80 -3.71
CA LEU A 203 -3.75 22.86 -2.74
C LEU A 203 -5.23 23.04 -2.36
N PRO A 204 -6.24 22.79 -3.23
CA PRO A 204 -7.64 22.85 -2.82
C PRO A 204 -8.01 21.88 -1.68
N LEU A 205 -7.25 20.80 -1.48
CA LEU A 205 -7.45 19.90 -0.33
C LEU A 205 -7.30 20.62 1.02
N ARG A 206 -6.58 21.73 1.09
CA ARG A 206 -6.47 22.56 2.29
C ARG A 206 -7.85 23.01 2.83
N HIS A 207 -8.86 23.05 1.96
CA HIS A 207 -10.23 23.41 2.29
C HIS A 207 -11.22 22.27 2.12
N ARG A 208 -10.81 21.14 1.50
CA ARG A 208 -11.68 20.01 1.14
C ARG A 208 -11.31 18.69 1.80
N TYR A 209 -10.09 18.55 2.35
CA TYR A 209 -9.67 17.28 2.97
C TYR A 209 -10.72 16.80 4.00
N PRO A 210 -11.18 15.53 3.94
CA PRO A 210 -12.28 15.05 4.75
C PRO A 210 -11.95 15.04 6.24
N ARG A 211 -12.85 15.62 7.06
CA ARG A 211 -12.63 15.81 8.50
C ARG A 211 -12.67 14.54 9.34
N GLN A 212 -13.27 13.46 8.84
CA GLN A 212 -13.37 12.19 9.55
C GLN A 212 -12.08 11.37 9.51
N ILE A 213 -11.16 11.65 8.59
CA ILE A 213 -9.96 10.83 8.37
C ILE A 213 -8.98 11.01 9.54
N LYS A 214 -8.60 9.88 10.16
CA LYS A 214 -7.39 9.81 10.99
C LYS A 214 -6.23 9.53 10.05
N LEU A 215 -5.20 10.38 10.07
CA LEU A 215 -4.06 10.30 9.15
C LEU A 215 -2.76 10.01 9.89
N LEU A 216 -2.03 9.02 9.39
CA LEU A 216 -0.69 8.68 9.82
C LEU A 216 0.26 8.87 8.63
N ASN A 217 1.30 9.68 8.80
CA ASN A 217 2.36 9.87 7.81
C ASN A 217 3.64 9.19 8.30
N ILE A 218 4.08 8.14 7.58
CA ILE A 218 5.30 7.39 7.88
C ILE A 218 6.34 7.75 6.82
N TYR A 219 7.55 8.11 7.23
CA TYR A 219 8.64 8.43 6.32
C TYR A 219 9.97 7.85 6.81
N GLY A 220 10.83 7.51 5.86
CA GLY A 220 12.15 7.01 6.11
C GLY A 220 13.19 8.11 6.18
N ASP A 221 14.23 7.92 6.99
CA ASP A 221 15.38 8.82 7.07
C ASP A 221 16.67 8.01 7.28
N LEU A 222 17.50 7.98 6.26
CA LEU A 222 18.81 7.32 6.29
C LEU A 222 19.87 8.13 7.04
N LYS A 223 19.43 9.16 7.78
CA LYS A 223 20.20 10.19 8.52
C LYS A 223 20.77 11.28 7.62
N ASP A 224 20.27 11.40 6.41
CA ASP A 224 20.63 12.42 5.41
C ASP A 224 19.42 13.23 4.93
N GLY A 225 18.26 13.05 5.59
CA GLY A 225 17.03 13.78 5.30
C GLY A 225 16.17 13.15 4.20
N ASN A 226 16.44 11.88 3.86
CA ASN A 226 15.67 11.15 2.84
C ASN A 226 15.69 9.62 3.09
N ASP A 227 14.90 8.87 2.31
CA ASP A 227 14.81 7.41 2.32
C ASP A 227 15.51 6.76 1.11
N SER A 228 16.34 7.49 0.39
CA SER A 228 16.99 7.18 -0.89
C SER A 228 16.21 7.55 -2.16
N GLN A 229 14.90 7.80 -2.08
CA GLN A 229 14.08 8.16 -3.24
C GLN A 229 13.21 9.41 -2.97
N VAL A 230 12.78 9.62 -1.74
CA VAL A 230 11.90 10.72 -1.36
C VAL A 230 12.51 11.48 -0.20
N SER A 231 12.58 12.81 -0.31
CA SER A 231 13.04 13.64 0.79
C SER A 231 12.03 13.66 1.94
N ASN A 232 12.53 13.82 3.16
CA ASN A 232 11.65 14.06 4.30
C ASN A 232 10.79 15.29 4.09
N ALA A 233 11.28 16.28 3.35
CA ALA A 233 10.54 17.49 3.04
C ALA A 233 9.31 17.21 2.17
N SER A 234 9.47 16.39 1.12
CA SER A 234 8.34 15.95 0.28
C SER A 234 7.29 15.20 1.11
N CYS A 235 7.70 14.21 1.90
CA CYS A 235 6.79 13.46 2.78
C CYS A 235 6.07 14.37 3.80
N LEU A 236 6.77 15.31 4.42
CA LEU A 236 6.24 16.18 5.47
C LEU A 236 5.35 17.32 4.93
N SER A 237 5.45 17.62 3.62
CA SER A 237 4.60 18.62 2.97
C SER A 237 3.11 18.24 3.00
N LEU A 238 2.78 16.95 3.19
CA LEU A 238 1.42 16.49 3.41
C LEU A 238 0.68 17.28 4.50
N LYS A 239 1.37 17.64 5.58
CA LYS A 239 0.80 18.44 6.67
C LYS A 239 0.19 19.76 6.17
N TYR A 240 0.83 20.42 5.21
CA TYR A 240 0.31 21.65 4.63
C TYR A 240 -0.95 21.41 3.79
N LEU A 241 -1.00 20.32 3.02
CA LEU A 241 -2.17 19.97 2.20
C LEU A 241 -3.42 19.67 3.05
N ILE A 242 -3.26 19.02 4.19
CA ILE A 242 -4.40 18.69 5.06
C ILE A 242 -4.86 19.86 5.93
N ASN A 243 -4.01 20.87 6.15
CA ASN A 243 -4.32 22.14 6.82
C ASN A 243 -5.13 21.98 8.14
N ASN A 244 -4.72 21.06 9.02
CA ASN A 244 -5.41 20.70 10.28
C ASN A 244 -6.86 20.22 10.10
N ARG A 245 -7.26 19.79 8.91
CA ARG A 245 -8.63 19.30 8.68
C ARG A 245 -8.83 17.84 9.07
N ALA A 246 -7.79 17.02 9.01
CA ALA A 246 -7.88 15.63 9.44
C ALA A 246 -8.36 15.53 10.89
N ARG A 247 -9.12 14.49 11.21
CA ARG A 247 -9.57 14.20 12.59
C ARG A 247 -8.39 14.08 13.56
N SER A 248 -7.30 13.49 13.09
CA SER A 248 -6.00 13.48 13.75
C SER A 248 -4.90 13.36 12.69
N TYR A 249 -3.74 13.93 12.96
CA TYR A 249 -2.53 13.80 12.16
C TYR A 249 -1.36 13.42 13.03
N ARG A 250 -0.63 12.40 12.63
CA ARG A 250 0.58 11.94 13.31
C ARG A 250 1.67 11.64 12.30
N GLU A 251 2.88 12.02 12.62
CA GLU A 251 4.09 11.69 11.85
C GLU A 251 4.89 10.61 12.58
N VAL A 252 5.44 9.67 11.84
CA VAL A 252 6.36 8.67 12.34
C VAL A 252 7.56 8.60 11.42
N LYS A 253 8.73 8.90 11.98
CA LYS A 253 10.01 8.76 11.30
C LYS A 253 10.60 7.38 11.59
N ILE A 254 10.95 6.66 10.54
CA ILE A 254 11.74 5.43 10.60
C ILE A 254 13.19 5.80 10.30
N THR A 255 14.14 5.31 11.08
CA THR A 255 15.56 5.62 10.90
C THR A 255 16.41 4.36 10.81
N GLY A 256 17.60 4.49 10.23
CA GLY A 256 18.56 3.40 10.09
C GLY A 256 18.40 2.63 8.77
N PRO A 257 19.07 1.49 8.59
CA PRO A 257 19.13 0.78 7.30
C PRO A 257 17.77 0.36 6.76
N ASN A 258 16.82 0.03 7.64
CA ASN A 258 15.46 -0.37 7.27
C ASN A 258 14.53 0.82 6.98
N ALA A 259 15.05 2.05 6.95
CA ALA A 259 14.33 3.25 6.57
C ALA A 259 14.42 3.54 5.07
N LYS A 260 15.16 2.71 4.30
CA LYS A 260 15.25 2.82 2.85
C LYS A 260 13.87 2.65 2.21
N HIS A 261 13.62 3.38 1.14
CA HIS A 261 12.30 3.53 0.49
C HIS A 261 11.52 2.22 0.35
N GLU A 262 12.11 1.24 -0.37
CA GLU A 262 11.47 -0.07 -0.57
C GLU A 262 11.46 -0.95 0.67
N LEU A 263 12.30 -0.66 1.68
CA LEU A 263 12.32 -1.45 2.90
C LEU A 263 11.25 -1.05 3.91
N LEU A 264 10.59 0.10 3.72
CA LEU A 264 9.52 0.53 4.63
C LEU A 264 8.35 -0.45 4.63
N HIS A 265 7.93 -0.95 3.47
CA HIS A 265 6.86 -1.94 3.40
C HIS A 265 7.34 -3.39 3.71
N HIS A 266 8.65 -3.62 3.90
CA HIS A 266 9.22 -4.87 4.40
C HIS A 266 9.73 -4.77 5.86
N ASN A 267 9.24 -3.80 6.63
CA ASN A 267 9.76 -3.47 7.94
C ASN A 267 8.84 -3.96 9.07
N PRO A 268 9.30 -4.87 9.96
CA PRO A 268 8.48 -5.35 11.09
C PRO A 268 8.04 -4.24 12.06
N GLN A 269 8.84 -3.17 12.20
CA GLN A 269 8.47 -2.02 13.03
C GLN A 269 7.30 -1.27 12.39
N VAL A 270 7.34 -1.05 11.08
CA VAL A 270 6.25 -0.43 10.32
C VAL A 270 4.99 -1.28 10.44
N ASN A 271 5.08 -2.62 10.26
CA ASN A 271 3.94 -3.50 10.43
C ASN A 271 3.26 -3.36 11.81
N LYS A 272 4.05 -3.29 12.90
CA LYS A 272 3.50 -3.08 14.25
C LYS A 272 2.78 -1.73 14.37
N ILE A 273 3.32 -0.67 13.77
CA ILE A 273 2.72 0.66 13.75
C ILE A 273 1.39 0.64 12.99
N LEU A 274 1.36 0.00 11.81
CA LEU A 274 0.16 -0.14 10.99
C LEU A 274 -0.94 -0.92 11.71
N ILE A 275 -0.60 -2.07 12.32
CA ILE A 275 -1.53 -2.88 13.10
C ILE A 275 -2.14 -2.05 14.23
N SER A 276 -1.30 -1.34 14.98
CA SER A 276 -1.76 -0.49 16.08
C SER A 276 -2.65 0.65 15.58
N PHE A 277 -2.32 1.26 14.45
CA PHE A 277 -3.07 2.37 13.91
C PHE A 277 -4.43 1.93 13.35
N PHE A 278 -4.48 0.87 12.55
CA PHE A 278 -5.71 0.43 11.92
C PHE A 278 -6.62 -0.32 12.89
N TRP A 279 -6.08 -1.19 13.73
CA TRP A 279 -6.85 -2.17 14.50
C TRP A 279 -6.52 -2.21 15.99
N GLY A 280 -5.66 -1.32 16.50
CA GLY A 280 -5.40 -1.21 17.95
C GLY A 280 -6.63 -0.76 18.72
N LYS A 281 -6.83 -1.39 19.90
CA LYS A 281 -7.85 -1.03 20.91
C LYS A 281 -7.43 0.17 21.71
#